data_6086dae14bff7b56942d25b51e1b2ca2
#
_entry.id   6086dae14bff7b56942d25b51e1b2ca2
#
_cell.length_a   1.000
_cell.length_b   1.000
_cell.length_c   1.000
_cell.angle_alpha   90.00
_cell.angle_beta   90.00
_cell.angle_gamma   90.00
#
_symmetry.space_group_name_H-M   'P 1'
#
loop_
_entity.id
_entity.type
_entity.pdbx_description
1 polymer ?
#
loop_
_entity_poly.entity_id
_entity_poly.type
_entity_poly.pdbx_seq_one_letter_code
_entity_poly.pdbx_strand_id
1 'polypeptide(L)'
;MMTKDEVCTLIKEVGIIPAIKVSSGEDAHFAAEAVTRGGIPIVEITMIVAGAVDLISHLVRYHPKMLVGAGTVLDTDIARACVDAGASFLTAPGFDLKIVEFAAKEGLAVLPGALTPTEVVTAWRAGADFVKVFPCAQVGGDTYIKALTSSLPPIPLIAAGGVNQQTAFNFILSGATAIGVGTELIPTEAIQRRQSERIRELAHRFSGFVKEARDRLENARKQAVAALKFDERMHKHDIRADRE
;
A
#
# COMPACT_ATOMS: atom_id res chain seq x y z
N MET A 1 3.22 -2.82 20.85
CA MET A 1 3.63 -2.66 19.44
C MET A 1 2.91 -3.73 18.65
N MET A 2 2.38 -3.42 17.46
CA MET A 2 1.73 -4.43 16.61
C MET A 2 2.77 -5.44 16.11
N THR A 3 2.37 -6.69 15.97
CA THR A 3 3.19 -7.71 15.31
C THR A 3 3.28 -7.44 13.81
N LYS A 4 4.27 -8.00 13.13
CA LYS A 4 4.42 -7.91 11.67
C LYS A 4 3.14 -8.34 10.93
N ASP A 5 2.52 -9.43 11.37
CA ASP A 5 1.30 -9.95 10.74
C ASP A 5 0.10 -9.01 10.92
N GLU A 6 -0.03 -8.37 12.08
CA GLU A 6 -1.05 -7.34 12.33
C GLU A 6 -0.82 -6.11 11.45
N VAL A 7 0.44 -5.68 11.27
CA VAL A 7 0.81 -4.58 10.36
C VAL A 7 0.44 -4.93 8.93
N CYS A 8 0.82 -6.11 8.45
CA CYS A 8 0.50 -6.58 7.10
C CYS A 8 -1.02 -6.69 6.88
N THR A 9 -1.76 -7.15 7.89
CA THR A 9 -3.22 -7.26 7.85
C THR A 9 -3.84 -5.87 7.75
N LEU A 10 -3.42 -4.92 8.58
CA LEU A 10 -3.95 -3.56 8.54
C LEU A 10 -3.65 -2.86 7.20
N ILE A 11 -2.44 -3.03 6.64
CA ILE A 11 -2.10 -2.51 5.32
C ILE A 11 -3.04 -3.09 4.24
N LYS A 12 -3.31 -4.40 4.29
CA LYS A 12 -4.24 -5.06 3.37
C LYS A 12 -5.67 -4.54 3.55
N GLU A 13 -6.14 -4.37 4.76
CA GLU A 13 -7.50 -3.91 5.07
C GLU A 13 -7.72 -2.46 4.66
N VAL A 14 -6.81 -1.57 5.01
CA VAL A 14 -6.90 -0.14 4.65
C VAL A 14 -6.69 0.07 3.15
N GLY A 15 -5.71 -0.59 2.56
CA GLY A 15 -5.41 -0.53 1.12
C GLY A 15 -4.83 0.80 0.64
N ILE A 16 -4.40 1.67 1.56
CA ILE A 16 -3.80 2.96 1.24
C ILE A 16 -2.63 3.22 2.18
N ILE A 17 -1.50 3.63 1.61
CA ILE A 17 -0.33 4.11 2.35
C ILE A 17 -0.07 5.55 1.92
N PRO A 18 -0.47 6.54 2.73
CA PRO A 18 -0.15 7.94 2.50
C PRO A 18 1.35 8.18 2.68
N ALA A 19 2.04 8.61 1.63
CA ALA A 19 3.45 8.94 1.66
C ALA A 19 3.63 10.45 1.92
N ILE A 20 4.09 10.81 3.10
CA ILE A 20 4.29 12.20 3.52
C ILE A 20 5.65 12.68 3.01
N LYS A 21 5.61 13.60 2.04
CA LYS A 21 6.76 14.20 1.37
C LYS A 21 6.67 15.71 1.45
N VAL A 22 7.08 16.25 2.57
CA VAL A 22 7.04 17.70 2.87
C VAL A 22 8.40 18.17 3.37
N SER A 23 8.62 19.48 3.47
CA SER A 23 9.93 20.08 3.76
C SER A 23 10.28 20.10 5.25
N SER A 24 9.28 20.04 6.14
CA SER A 24 9.52 20.15 7.58
C SER A 24 8.80 19.08 8.38
N GLY A 25 9.33 18.77 9.59
CA GLY A 25 8.67 17.87 10.53
C GLY A 25 7.32 18.38 11.02
N GLU A 26 7.16 19.72 11.16
CA GLU A 26 5.88 20.34 11.54
C GLU A 26 4.81 20.11 10.47
N ASP A 27 5.15 20.31 9.18
CA ASP A 27 4.25 20.05 8.07
C ASP A 27 3.89 18.57 7.97
N ALA A 28 4.87 17.70 8.23
CA ALA A 28 4.66 16.27 8.20
C ALA A 28 3.76 15.80 9.37
N HIS A 29 3.92 16.35 10.55
CA HIS A 29 3.03 16.10 11.67
C HIS A 29 1.60 16.54 11.36
N PHE A 30 1.43 17.77 10.85
CA PHE A 30 0.14 18.29 10.42
C PHE A 30 -0.55 17.41 9.37
N ALA A 31 0.21 16.94 8.36
CA ALA A 31 -0.29 16.04 7.34
C ALA A 31 -0.74 14.69 7.93
N ALA A 32 0.09 14.09 8.81
CA ALA A 32 -0.18 12.81 9.44
C ALA A 32 -1.49 12.85 10.26
N GLU A 33 -1.68 13.90 11.08
CA GLU A 33 -2.92 14.09 11.82
C GLU A 33 -4.14 14.26 10.91
N ALA A 34 -4.03 15.10 9.86
CA ALA A 34 -5.14 15.36 8.95
C ALA A 34 -5.58 14.09 8.20
N VAL A 35 -4.62 13.29 7.73
CA VAL A 35 -4.87 11.99 7.08
C VAL A 35 -5.55 11.02 8.02
N THR A 36 -5.05 10.90 9.26
CA THR A 36 -5.62 9.98 10.26
C THR A 36 -7.04 10.39 10.65
N ARG A 37 -7.31 11.68 10.82
CA ARG A 37 -8.67 12.19 11.01
C ARG A 37 -9.59 11.94 9.82
N GLY A 38 -9.03 11.78 8.62
CA GLY A 38 -9.73 11.38 7.41
C GLY A 38 -10.02 9.87 7.30
N GLY A 39 -9.67 9.09 8.35
CA GLY A 39 -9.98 7.66 8.44
C GLY A 39 -8.90 6.72 7.91
N ILE A 40 -7.69 7.22 7.58
CA ILE A 40 -6.56 6.37 7.19
C ILE A 40 -5.56 6.31 8.36
N PRO A 41 -5.54 5.23 9.15
CA PRO A 41 -4.69 5.12 10.34
C PRO A 41 -3.24 4.72 10.02
N ILE A 42 -2.80 4.86 8.78
CA ILE A 42 -1.47 4.50 8.29
C ILE A 42 -0.80 5.74 7.71
N VAL A 43 0.47 5.96 8.02
CA VAL A 43 1.30 6.99 7.39
C VAL A 43 2.71 6.48 7.12
N GLU A 44 3.27 6.83 5.97
CA GLU A 44 4.66 6.64 5.60
C GLU A 44 5.40 7.98 5.73
N ILE A 45 6.30 8.12 6.70
CA ILE A 45 7.17 9.28 6.83
C ILE A 45 8.40 9.04 5.95
N THR A 46 8.57 9.83 4.91
CA THR A 46 9.70 9.64 3.99
C THR A 46 10.98 10.28 4.54
N MET A 47 12.12 9.62 4.36
CA MET A 47 13.42 10.10 4.87
C MET A 47 13.94 11.38 4.21
N ILE A 48 13.20 11.93 3.24
CA ILE A 48 13.47 13.27 2.69
C ILE A 48 12.91 14.40 3.58
N VAL A 49 12.06 14.08 4.56
CA VAL A 49 11.54 15.05 5.53
C VAL A 49 12.62 15.39 6.53
N ALA A 50 12.88 16.66 6.73
CA ALA A 50 13.83 17.10 7.77
C ALA A 50 13.35 16.66 9.16
N GLY A 51 14.19 15.95 9.92
CA GLY A 51 13.86 15.40 11.25
C GLY A 51 12.89 14.21 11.19
N ALA A 52 12.85 13.45 10.08
CA ALA A 52 11.93 12.32 9.89
C ALA A 52 11.99 11.29 11.00
N VAL A 53 13.18 10.94 11.48
CA VAL A 53 13.38 9.94 12.55
C VAL A 53 12.78 10.42 13.88
N ASP A 54 13.02 11.67 14.24
CA ASP A 54 12.45 12.27 15.46
C ASP A 54 10.92 12.36 15.37
N LEU A 55 10.41 12.70 14.18
CA LEU A 55 8.98 12.74 13.92
C LEU A 55 8.33 11.35 14.04
N ILE A 56 8.96 10.29 13.52
CA ILE A 56 8.49 8.91 13.70
C ILE A 56 8.36 8.60 15.20
N SER A 57 9.41 8.87 15.99
CA SER A 57 9.40 8.67 17.45
C SER A 57 8.28 9.46 18.13
N HIS A 58 8.08 10.72 17.74
CA HIS A 58 7.01 11.55 18.25
C HIS A 58 5.61 10.97 17.93
N LEU A 59 5.36 10.63 16.67
CA LEU A 59 4.06 10.10 16.23
C LEU A 59 3.74 8.76 16.90
N VAL A 60 4.69 7.84 16.98
CA VAL A 60 4.53 6.56 17.67
C VAL A 60 4.17 6.74 19.15
N ARG A 61 4.82 7.69 19.81
CA ARG A 61 4.60 7.95 21.23
C ARG A 61 3.26 8.59 21.54
N TYR A 62 2.85 9.59 20.72
CA TYR A 62 1.69 10.43 21.03
C TYR A 62 0.43 10.08 20.24
N HIS A 63 0.55 9.25 19.20
CA HIS A 63 -0.57 8.79 18.36
C HIS A 63 -0.63 7.25 18.27
N PRO A 64 -0.89 6.54 19.38
CA PRO A 64 -0.78 5.08 19.47
C PRO A 64 -1.75 4.30 18.56
N LYS A 65 -2.73 4.99 17.97
CA LYS A 65 -3.66 4.40 16.98
C LYS A 65 -3.18 4.56 15.53
N MET A 66 -2.09 5.29 15.32
CA MET A 66 -1.51 5.54 14.01
C MET A 66 -0.42 4.51 13.73
N LEU A 67 -0.54 3.76 12.63
CA LEU A 67 0.54 2.92 12.14
C LEU A 67 1.54 3.79 11.39
N VAL A 68 2.72 3.96 11.94
CA VAL A 68 3.77 4.82 11.38
C VAL A 68 4.83 3.94 10.74
N GLY A 69 5.12 4.15 9.46
CA GLY A 69 6.21 3.54 8.73
C GLY A 69 7.23 4.54 8.22
N ALA A 70 8.41 4.05 7.86
CA ALA A 70 9.47 4.82 7.26
C ALA A 70 9.56 4.56 5.75
N GLY A 71 9.61 5.63 4.96
CA GLY A 71 9.72 5.57 3.51
C GLY A 71 11.01 6.16 2.98
N THR A 72 11.38 5.74 1.76
CA THR A 72 12.64 6.14 1.13
C THR A 72 13.86 5.70 1.95
N VAL A 73 13.77 4.51 2.54
CA VAL A 73 14.87 3.87 3.27
C VAL A 73 15.84 3.27 2.25
N LEU A 74 17.06 3.78 2.19
CA LEU A 74 18.03 3.45 1.14
C LEU A 74 19.23 2.63 1.62
N ASP A 75 19.40 2.49 2.93
CA ASP A 75 20.45 1.68 3.54
C ASP A 75 20.03 1.13 4.91
N THR A 76 20.86 0.25 5.47
CA THR A 76 20.58 -0.40 6.75
C THR A 76 20.79 0.51 7.96
N ASP A 77 21.58 1.57 7.85
CA ASP A 77 21.80 2.50 8.98
C ASP A 77 20.56 3.38 9.16
N ILE A 78 20.00 3.88 8.03
CA ILE A 78 18.69 4.57 8.01
C ILE A 78 17.59 3.62 8.50
N ALA A 79 17.57 2.36 8.02
CA ALA A 79 16.61 1.36 8.46
C ALA A 79 16.63 1.18 9.99
N ARG A 80 17.82 1.02 10.57
CA ARG A 80 18.01 0.87 12.02
C ARG A 80 17.51 2.10 12.78
N ALA A 81 17.90 3.30 12.36
CA ALA A 81 17.45 4.53 13.00
C ALA A 81 15.91 4.65 13.00
N CYS A 82 15.26 4.26 11.91
CA CYS A 82 13.80 4.26 11.81
C CYS A 82 13.14 3.23 12.75
N VAL A 83 13.72 2.03 12.85
CA VAL A 83 13.25 0.97 13.76
C VAL A 83 13.42 1.39 15.22
N ASP A 84 14.58 1.94 15.58
CA ASP A 84 14.85 2.44 16.94
C ASP A 84 13.88 3.58 17.32
N ALA A 85 13.43 4.37 16.33
CA ALA A 85 12.36 5.38 16.48
C ALA A 85 10.95 4.80 16.59
N GLY A 86 10.76 3.50 16.36
CA GLY A 86 9.49 2.80 16.48
C GLY A 86 8.70 2.64 15.18
N ALA A 87 9.32 2.83 14.01
CA ALA A 87 8.67 2.52 12.73
C ALA A 87 8.18 1.07 12.70
N SER A 88 6.94 0.86 12.25
CA SER A 88 6.31 -0.45 12.20
C SER A 88 6.47 -1.15 10.86
N PHE A 89 6.86 -0.42 9.81
CA PHE A 89 7.19 -0.96 8.49
C PHE A 89 8.20 -0.07 7.76
N LEU A 90 8.90 -0.67 6.81
CA LEU A 90 9.88 0.02 5.97
C LEU A 90 9.47 -0.03 4.50
N THR A 91 9.59 1.10 3.79
CA THR A 91 9.43 1.15 2.33
C THR A 91 10.65 1.77 1.67
N ALA A 92 10.93 1.33 0.44
CA ALA A 92 12.00 1.87 -0.38
C ALA A 92 11.51 2.12 -1.83
N PRO A 93 12.15 3.03 -2.58
CA PRO A 93 11.82 3.21 -4.00
C PRO A 93 12.38 2.09 -4.90
N GLY A 94 13.37 1.34 -4.44
CA GLY A 94 14.01 0.22 -5.10
C GLY A 94 14.22 -0.96 -4.17
N PHE A 95 14.86 -2.01 -4.70
CA PHE A 95 15.18 -3.23 -3.95
C PHE A 95 16.62 -3.20 -3.43
N ASP A 96 16.78 -3.45 -2.14
CA ASP A 96 18.06 -3.78 -1.52
C ASP A 96 17.88 -4.99 -0.61
N LEU A 97 18.63 -6.06 -0.89
CA LEU A 97 18.56 -7.33 -0.14
C LEU A 97 18.89 -7.13 1.33
N LYS A 98 19.88 -6.27 1.66
CA LYS A 98 20.32 -6.05 3.04
C LYS A 98 19.22 -5.40 3.90
N ILE A 99 18.42 -4.50 3.31
CA ILE A 99 17.26 -3.89 4.00
C ILE A 99 16.18 -4.94 4.25
N VAL A 100 15.91 -5.83 3.27
CA VAL A 100 14.92 -6.91 3.43
C VAL A 100 15.35 -7.89 4.51
N GLU A 101 16.62 -8.35 4.49
CA GLU A 101 17.18 -9.23 5.51
C GLU A 101 17.18 -8.59 6.90
N PHE A 102 17.53 -7.31 6.99
CA PHE A 102 17.47 -6.54 8.22
C PHE A 102 16.05 -6.50 8.79
N ALA A 103 15.06 -6.11 7.96
CA ALA A 103 13.68 -6.03 8.39
C ALA A 103 13.13 -7.41 8.83
N ALA A 104 13.49 -8.48 8.12
CA ALA A 104 13.11 -9.84 8.49
C ALA A 104 13.67 -10.24 9.86
N LYS A 105 14.94 -9.89 10.14
CA LYS A 105 15.59 -10.14 11.43
C LYS A 105 14.95 -9.37 12.58
N GLU A 106 14.53 -8.13 12.33
CA GLU A 106 13.85 -7.28 13.32
C GLU A 106 12.34 -7.59 13.43
N GLY A 107 11.80 -8.52 12.62
CA GLY A 107 10.39 -8.87 12.63
C GLY A 107 9.47 -7.76 12.11
N LEU A 108 9.98 -6.90 11.20
CA LEU A 108 9.24 -5.80 10.60
C LEU A 108 8.66 -6.15 9.23
N ALA A 109 7.55 -5.50 8.89
CA ALA A 109 7.03 -5.53 7.54
C ALA A 109 7.92 -4.70 6.59
N VAL A 110 8.27 -5.26 5.42
CA VAL A 110 9.13 -4.60 4.43
C VAL A 110 8.51 -4.61 3.04
N LEU A 111 8.53 -3.42 2.42
CA LEU A 111 7.88 -3.09 1.18
C LEU A 111 8.90 -2.48 0.19
N PRO A 112 9.86 -3.28 -0.33
CA PRO A 112 10.86 -2.79 -1.28
C PRO A 112 10.21 -2.40 -2.60
N GLY A 113 10.85 -1.45 -3.29
CA GLY A 113 10.46 -1.01 -4.62
C GLY A 113 10.93 -1.96 -5.71
N ALA A 114 10.14 -2.06 -6.76
CA ALA A 114 10.45 -2.80 -7.98
C ALA A 114 9.72 -2.15 -9.17
N LEU A 115 10.24 -2.30 -10.38
CA LEU A 115 9.57 -1.79 -11.56
C LEU A 115 9.37 -2.88 -12.62
N THR A 116 10.29 -3.83 -12.75
CA THR A 116 10.23 -4.93 -13.72
C THR A 116 9.71 -6.22 -13.09
N PRO A 117 9.17 -7.19 -13.89
CA PRO A 117 8.76 -8.49 -13.38
C PRO A 117 9.89 -9.21 -12.64
N THR A 118 11.14 -9.10 -13.13
CA THR A 118 12.32 -9.72 -12.51
C THR A 118 12.56 -9.14 -11.12
N GLU A 119 12.51 -7.81 -10.97
CA GLU A 119 12.67 -7.15 -9.67
C GLU A 119 11.54 -7.52 -8.70
N VAL A 120 10.29 -7.58 -9.18
CA VAL A 120 9.13 -8.00 -8.36
C VAL A 120 9.34 -9.40 -7.80
N VAL A 121 9.72 -10.36 -8.66
CA VAL A 121 9.96 -11.75 -8.23
C VAL A 121 11.17 -11.84 -7.31
N THR A 122 12.22 -11.07 -7.59
CA THR A 122 13.44 -11.04 -6.76
C THR A 122 13.13 -10.52 -5.37
N ALA A 123 12.43 -9.39 -5.26
CA ALA A 123 12.03 -8.81 -3.98
C ALA A 123 11.13 -9.77 -3.18
N TRP A 124 10.16 -10.41 -3.85
CA TRP A 124 9.28 -11.39 -3.22
C TRP A 124 10.05 -12.60 -2.68
N ARG A 125 10.95 -13.18 -3.49
CA ARG A 125 11.78 -14.32 -3.09
C ARG A 125 12.76 -14.00 -1.97
N ALA A 126 13.17 -12.75 -1.85
CA ALA A 126 14.00 -12.27 -0.75
C ALA A 126 13.24 -12.17 0.58
N GLY A 127 11.90 -12.32 0.59
CA GLY A 127 11.10 -12.28 1.81
C GLY A 127 10.36 -10.96 2.04
N ALA A 128 10.16 -10.13 1.00
CA ALA A 128 9.32 -8.96 1.09
C ALA A 128 7.87 -9.33 1.45
N ASP A 129 7.22 -8.55 2.30
CA ASP A 129 5.81 -8.76 2.67
C ASP A 129 4.84 -8.20 1.62
N PHE A 130 5.28 -7.14 0.95
CA PHE A 130 4.64 -6.53 -0.22
C PHE A 130 5.73 -6.09 -1.18
N VAL A 131 5.40 -5.93 -2.46
CA VAL A 131 6.30 -5.32 -3.43
C VAL A 131 5.69 -4.02 -3.95
N LYS A 132 6.40 -2.92 -3.76
CA LYS A 132 5.98 -1.58 -4.20
C LYS A 132 6.38 -1.39 -5.66
N VAL A 133 5.41 -1.41 -6.56
CA VAL A 133 5.65 -1.09 -7.99
C VAL A 133 5.77 0.42 -8.13
N PHE A 134 7.00 0.90 -8.44
CA PHE A 134 7.32 2.33 -8.43
C PHE A 134 8.40 2.68 -9.47
N PRO A 135 8.23 3.79 -10.22
CA PRO A 135 7.02 4.61 -10.36
C PRO A 135 6.03 3.99 -11.37
N CYS A 136 4.82 3.63 -10.92
CA CYS A 136 3.91 2.78 -11.67
C CYS A 136 3.26 3.48 -12.89
N ALA A 137 2.86 4.76 -12.76
CA ALA A 137 2.18 5.47 -13.84
C ALA A 137 3.04 5.61 -15.12
N GLN A 138 4.35 5.74 -14.96
CA GLN A 138 5.29 5.91 -16.07
C GLN A 138 5.44 4.67 -16.97
N VAL A 139 5.02 3.50 -16.49
CA VAL A 139 5.13 2.23 -17.22
C VAL A 139 3.77 1.64 -17.62
N GLY A 140 2.71 2.46 -17.57
CA GLY A 140 1.37 2.04 -18.01
C GLY A 140 0.32 1.97 -16.91
N GLY A 141 0.64 2.34 -15.67
CA GLY A 141 -0.32 2.49 -14.59
C GLY A 141 -1.03 1.18 -14.22
N ASP A 142 -2.34 1.23 -14.18
CA ASP A 142 -3.20 0.09 -13.84
C ASP A 142 -3.13 -1.07 -14.83
N THR A 143 -2.92 -0.80 -16.13
CA THR A 143 -2.73 -1.86 -17.13
C THR A 143 -1.44 -2.63 -16.89
N TYR A 144 -0.39 -1.96 -16.39
CA TYR A 144 0.86 -2.63 -16.02
C TYR A 144 0.68 -3.50 -14.76
N ILE A 145 -0.02 -3.01 -13.73
CA ILE A 145 -0.40 -3.83 -12.56
C ILE A 145 -1.17 -5.06 -13.02
N LYS A 146 -2.14 -4.92 -13.94
CA LYS A 146 -2.92 -6.03 -14.49
C LYS A 146 -2.03 -7.05 -15.19
N ALA A 147 -1.05 -6.61 -15.96
CA ALA A 147 -0.09 -7.49 -16.62
C ALA A 147 0.74 -8.30 -15.61
N LEU A 148 1.25 -7.65 -14.56
CA LEU A 148 2.00 -8.31 -13.49
C LEU A 148 1.15 -9.35 -12.76
N THR A 149 -0.06 -8.97 -12.31
CA THR A 149 -0.95 -9.85 -11.53
C THR A 149 -1.50 -11.03 -12.35
N SER A 150 -1.57 -10.91 -13.67
CA SER A 150 -1.98 -12.00 -14.57
C SER A 150 -0.87 -13.00 -14.88
N SER A 151 0.39 -12.58 -14.78
CA SER A 151 1.55 -13.35 -15.21
C SER A 151 2.39 -13.93 -14.07
N LEU A 152 2.28 -13.33 -12.88
CA LEU A 152 3.04 -13.73 -11.71
C LEU A 152 2.16 -14.51 -10.71
N PRO A 153 2.77 -15.30 -9.80
CA PRO A 153 2.04 -15.85 -8.65
C PRO A 153 1.42 -14.70 -7.81
N PRO A 154 0.51 -15.00 -6.86
CA PRO A 154 -0.19 -13.98 -6.08
C PRO A 154 0.75 -13.24 -5.11
N ILE A 155 1.55 -12.32 -5.67
CA ILE A 155 2.43 -11.42 -4.92
C ILE A 155 1.63 -10.18 -4.50
N PRO A 156 1.62 -9.80 -3.22
CA PRO A 156 0.95 -8.58 -2.77
C PRO A 156 1.64 -7.32 -3.32
N LEU A 157 1.05 -6.69 -4.35
CA LEU A 157 1.60 -5.50 -4.99
C LEU A 157 1.01 -4.21 -4.38
N ILE A 158 1.86 -3.20 -4.19
CA ILE A 158 1.46 -1.85 -3.86
C ILE A 158 1.76 -0.96 -5.06
N ALA A 159 0.73 -0.40 -5.70
CA ALA A 159 0.92 0.54 -6.79
C ALA A 159 1.24 1.94 -6.24
N ALA A 160 2.39 2.50 -6.62
CA ALA A 160 2.84 3.81 -6.17
C ALA A 160 3.50 4.62 -7.30
N GLY A 161 3.46 5.96 -7.19
CA GLY A 161 3.95 6.86 -8.23
C GLY A 161 2.92 7.10 -9.34
N GLY A 162 2.26 8.27 -9.27
CA GLY A 162 1.22 8.69 -10.21
C GLY A 162 -0.19 8.20 -9.86
N VAL A 163 -0.41 7.72 -8.64
CA VAL A 163 -1.76 7.44 -8.12
C VAL A 163 -2.47 8.75 -7.82
N ASN A 164 -3.65 8.94 -8.39
CA ASN A 164 -4.51 10.11 -8.22
C ASN A 164 -5.99 9.70 -8.11
N GLN A 165 -6.90 10.67 -7.98
CA GLN A 165 -8.33 10.40 -7.82
C GLN A 165 -8.97 9.68 -9.01
N GLN A 166 -8.43 9.85 -10.22
CA GLN A 166 -8.91 9.20 -11.45
C GLN A 166 -8.41 7.75 -11.58
N THR A 167 -7.23 7.45 -11.00
CA THR A 167 -6.56 6.16 -11.19
C THR A 167 -6.64 5.22 -10.00
N ALA A 168 -6.89 5.73 -8.79
CA ALA A 168 -6.88 4.96 -7.54
C ALA A 168 -7.79 3.71 -7.58
N PHE A 169 -9.02 3.89 -8.07
CA PHE A 169 -9.99 2.81 -8.26
C PHE A 169 -9.44 1.71 -9.19
N ASN A 170 -8.91 2.11 -10.35
CA ASN A 170 -8.41 1.18 -11.36
C ASN A 170 -7.19 0.39 -10.90
N PHE A 171 -6.29 1.00 -10.12
CA PHE A 171 -5.14 0.28 -9.56
C PHE A 171 -5.58 -0.91 -8.67
N ILE A 172 -6.56 -0.68 -7.79
CA ILE A 172 -7.11 -1.75 -6.93
C ILE A 172 -7.86 -2.78 -7.79
N LEU A 173 -8.69 -2.33 -8.74
CA LEU A 173 -9.43 -3.21 -9.65
C LEU A 173 -8.51 -4.11 -10.49
N SER A 174 -7.32 -3.62 -10.83
CA SER A 174 -6.28 -4.35 -11.56
C SER A 174 -5.48 -5.33 -10.70
N GLY A 175 -5.77 -5.42 -9.41
CA GLY A 175 -5.22 -6.39 -8.49
C GLY A 175 -4.12 -5.87 -7.57
N ALA A 176 -3.87 -4.55 -7.51
CA ALA A 176 -3.04 -4.00 -6.45
C ALA A 176 -3.69 -4.24 -5.08
N THR A 177 -2.91 -4.72 -4.12
CA THR A 177 -3.34 -4.95 -2.73
C THR A 177 -3.58 -3.64 -2.00
N ALA A 178 -2.74 -2.65 -2.28
CA ALA A 178 -2.83 -1.29 -1.75
C ALA A 178 -2.26 -0.28 -2.76
N ILE A 179 -2.52 1.01 -2.50
CA ILE A 179 -1.97 2.13 -3.24
C ILE A 179 -1.11 3.02 -2.34
N GLY A 180 0.03 3.47 -2.86
CA GLY A 180 0.87 4.49 -2.24
C GLY A 180 0.54 5.86 -2.82
N VAL A 181 0.05 6.78 -2.01
CA VAL A 181 -0.42 8.11 -2.47
C VAL A 181 0.34 9.22 -1.76
N GLY A 182 0.94 10.11 -2.54
CA GLY A 182 1.68 11.29 -2.03
C GLY A 182 0.87 12.58 -2.17
N THR A 183 1.35 13.47 -3.03
CA THR A 183 0.84 14.86 -3.19
C THR A 183 -0.62 14.95 -3.62
N GLU A 184 -1.17 13.93 -4.24
CA GLU A 184 -2.58 13.90 -4.63
C GLU A 184 -3.52 13.76 -3.41
N LEU A 185 -3.05 13.16 -2.33
CA LEU A 185 -3.76 13.07 -1.05
C LEU A 185 -3.33 14.18 -0.10
N ILE A 186 -2.06 14.59 -0.16
CA ILE A 186 -1.46 15.63 0.69
C ILE A 186 -0.92 16.75 -0.20
N PRO A 187 -1.81 17.60 -0.75
CA PRO A 187 -1.38 18.67 -1.66
C PRO A 187 -0.49 19.70 -0.94
N THR A 188 0.60 20.10 -1.59
CA THR A 188 1.53 21.11 -1.07
C THR A 188 0.80 22.40 -0.67
N GLU A 189 -0.15 22.84 -1.48
CA GLU A 189 -0.97 24.02 -1.18
C GLU A 189 -1.79 23.85 0.11
N ALA A 190 -2.35 22.67 0.35
CA ALA A 190 -3.12 22.40 1.56
C ALA A 190 -2.24 22.42 2.82
N ILE A 191 -0.99 21.99 2.70
CA ILE A 191 0.02 22.10 3.77
C ILE A 191 0.35 23.57 4.06
N GLN A 192 0.73 24.33 3.02
CA GLN A 192 1.11 25.75 3.14
C GLN A 192 0.00 26.61 3.74
N ARG A 193 -1.26 26.31 3.42
CA ARG A 193 -2.44 27.04 3.89
C ARG A 193 -3.09 26.42 5.12
N ARG A 194 -2.49 25.39 5.74
CA ARG A 194 -3.02 24.67 6.91
C ARG A 194 -4.48 24.18 6.72
N GLN A 195 -4.81 23.72 5.52
CA GLN A 195 -6.15 23.23 5.16
C GLN A 195 -6.32 21.74 5.55
N SER A 196 -6.40 21.45 6.84
CA SER A 196 -6.57 20.08 7.34
C SER A 196 -7.85 19.41 6.82
N GLU A 197 -8.95 20.16 6.69
CA GLU A 197 -10.22 19.64 6.17
C GLU A 197 -10.11 19.17 4.73
N ARG A 198 -9.32 19.85 3.89
CA ARG A 198 -9.08 19.42 2.51
C ARG A 198 -8.34 18.08 2.45
N ILE A 199 -7.31 17.90 3.29
CA ILE A 199 -6.57 16.63 3.38
C ILE A 199 -7.48 15.53 3.91
N ARG A 200 -8.28 15.81 4.93
CA ARG A 200 -9.26 14.89 5.50
C ARG A 200 -10.29 14.43 4.45
N GLU A 201 -10.82 15.35 3.68
CA GLU A 201 -11.78 15.04 2.60
C GLU A 201 -11.14 14.16 1.52
N LEU A 202 -9.90 14.47 1.10
CA LEU A 202 -9.16 13.66 0.14
C LEU A 202 -8.91 12.25 0.69
N ALA A 203 -8.50 12.11 1.95
CA ALA A 203 -8.32 10.80 2.58
C ALA A 203 -9.61 9.97 2.56
N HIS A 204 -10.75 10.60 2.88
CA HIS A 204 -12.05 9.95 2.81
C HIS A 204 -12.42 9.52 1.38
N ARG A 205 -12.17 10.36 0.37
CA ARG A 205 -12.42 10.04 -1.04
C ARG A 205 -11.56 8.85 -1.51
N PHE A 206 -10.26 8.86 -1.20
CA PHE A 206 -9.38 7.75 -1.57
C PHE A 206 -9.81 6.44 -0.90
N SER A 207 -10.25 6.47 0.37
CA SER A 207 -10.83 5.31 1.04
C SER A 207 -12.09 4.81 0.33
N GLY A 208 -12.92 5.72 -0.17
CA GLY A 208 -14.11 5.40 -0.98
C GLY A 208 -13.75 4.65 -2.27
N PHE A 209 -12.73 5.12 -3.02
CA PHE A 209 -12.27 4.46 -4.25
C PHE A 209 -11.75 3.04 -4.00
N VAL A 210 -10.97 2.84 -2.92
CA VAL A 210 -10.49 1.50 -2.56
C VAL A 210 -11.63 0.57 -2.20
N LYS A 211 -12.58 1.03 -1.40
CA LYS A 211 -13.75 0.26 -1.01
C LYS A 211 -14.59 -0.13 -2.23
N GLU A 212 -14.95 0.83 -3.08
CA GLU A 212 -15.74 0.58 -4.28
C GLU A 212 -15.09 -0.43 -5.22
N ALA A 213 -13.77 -0.32 -5.45
CA ALA A 213 -13.05 -1.26 -6.28
C ALA A 213 -13.07 -2.68 -5.71
N ARG A 214 -12.92 -2.83 -4.39
CA ARG A 214 -12.99 -4.12 -3.71
C ARG A 214 -14.37 -4.74 -3.75
N ASP A 215 -15.42 -3.95 -3.50
CA ASP A 215 -16.82 -4.40 -3.60
C ASP A 215 -17.11 -4.92 -5.01
N ARG A 216 -16.59 -4.26 -6.05
CA ARG A 216 -16.72 -4.70 -7.44
C ARG A 216 -15.99 -6.01 -7.71
N LEU A 217 -14.76 -6.17 -7.21
CA LEU A 217 -13.99 -7.43 -7.32
C LEU A 217 -14.70 -8.59 -6.62
N GLU A 218 -15.22 -8.37 -5.42
CA GLU A 218 -15.95 -9.38 -4.67
C GLU A 218 -17.24 -9.81 -5.37
N ASN A 219 -18.00 -8.85 -5.90
CA ASN A 219 -19.21 -9.13 -6.66
C ASN A 219 -18.91 -9.92 -7.94
N ALA A 220 -17.87 -9.55 -8.69
CA ALA A 220 -17.44 -10.30 -9.87
C ALA A 220 -17.01 -11.73 -9.52
N ARG A 221 -16.30 -11.92 -8.40
CA ARG A 221 -15.92 -13.25 -7.92
C ARG A 221 -17.14 -14.10 -7.53
N LYS A 222 -18.11 -13.51 -6.83
CA LYS A 222 -19.36 -14.22 -6.47
C LYS A 222 -20.13 -14.65 -7.70
N GLN A 223 -20.23 -13.79 -8.72
CA GLN A 223 -20.89 -14.11 -10.00
C GLN A 223 -20.16 -15.24 -10.75
N ALA A 224 -18.83 -15.20 -10.83
CA ALA A 224 -18.05 -16.26 -11.47
C ALA A 224 -18.24 -17.62 -10.78
N VAL A 225 -18.22 -17.65 -9.44
CA VAL A 225 -18.48 -18.90 -8.68
C VAL A 225 -19.90 -19.40 -8.90
N ALA A 226 -20.89 -18.52 -8.98
CA ALA A 226 -22.28 -18.92 -9.25
C ALA A 226 -22.45 -19.51 -10.66
N ALA A 227 -21.80 -18.93 -11.67
CA ALA A 227 -21.80 -19.44 -13.05
C ALA A 227 -21.18 -20.83 -13.14
N LEU A 228 -20.02 -21.07 -12.51
CA LEU A 228 -19.38 -22.38 -12.47
C LEU A 228 -20.27 -23.45 -11.84
N LYS A 229 -20.95 -23.14 -10.72
CA LYS A 229 -21.86 -24.07 -10.06
C LYS A 229 -23.10 -24.37 -10.92
N PHE A 230 -23.55 -23.42 -11.73
CA PHE A 230 -24.66 -23.62 -12.66
C PHE A 230 -24.24 -24.59 -13.78
N ASP A 231 -23.09 -24.38 -14.41
CA ASP A 231 -22.54 -25.26 -15.45
C ASP A 231 -22.34 -26.70 -14.95
N GLU A 232 -21.81 -26.87 -13.75
CA GLU A 232 -21.65 -28.22 -13.15
C GLU A 232 -22.99 -28.93 -12.92
N ARG A 233 -24.07 -28.19 -12.60
CA ARG A 233 -25.42 -28.77 -12.44
C ARG A 233 -26.01 -29.19 -13.78
N MET A 234 -25.86 -28.38 -14.81
CA MET A 234 -26.33 -28.69 -16.15
C MET A 234 -25.64 -29.93 -16.72
N HIS A 235 -24.32 -29.99 -16.59
CA HIS A 235 -23.52 -31.15 -17.05
C HIS A 235 -23.91 -32.48 -16.34
N LYS A 236 -24.25 -32.43 -15.04
CA LYS A 236 -24.75 -33.59 -14.30
C LYS A 236 -26.14 -34.02 -14.72
N HIS A 237 -26.97 -33.10 -15.22
CA HIS A 237 -28.31 -33.41 -15.72
C HIS A 237 -28.26 -34.09 -17.09
N ASP A 238 -27.38 -33.58 -18.00
CA ASP A 238 -27.21 -34.16 -19.34
C ASP A 238 -26.66 -35.62 -19.28
N ILE A 239 -25.68 -35.90 -18.39
CA ILE A 239 -25.12 -37.24 -18.22
C ILE A 239 -26.17 -38.25 -17.68
N ARG A 240 -27.21 -37.77 -16.94
CA ARG A 240 -28.28 -38.64 -16.48
C ARG A 240 -29.32 -38.92 -17.56
N ALA A 241 -29.62 -37.94 -18.42
CA ALA A 241 -30.53 -38.10 -19.53
C ALA A 241 -30.05 -39.05 -20.62
N ASP A 242 -28.71 -39.16 -20.83
CA ASP A 242 -28.13 -40.08 -21.82
C ASP A 242 -28.02 -41.53 -21.30
N ARG A 243 -28.42 -41.82 -20.07
CA ARG A 243 -28.37 -43.18 -19.48
C ARG A 243 -29.73 -43.86 -19.27
N GLU A 244 -30.82 -43.16 -19.59
CA GLU A 244 -32.20 -43.68 -19.66
C GLU A 244 -32.64 -43.91 -21.13
#